data_6388441728bd03d0b6143a41022382f7
#
_entry.id   6388441728bd03d0b6143a41022382f7
#
_cell.length_a   1.000
_cell.length_b   1.000
_cell.length_c   1.000
_cell.angle_alpha   90.00
_cell.angle_beta   90.00
_cell.angle_gamma   90.00
#
_symmetry.space_group_name_H-M   'P 1'
#
loop_
_entity.id
_entity.type
_entity.pdbx_description
1 polymer ?
#
loop_
_entity_poly.entity_id
_entity_poly.type
_entity_poly.pdbx_seq_one_letter_code
_entity_poly.pdbx_strand_id
1 'polypeptide(L)'
;MTEIKKLTKIVILYYGIAGVLFAFIYLVFTNFQLSTWPYDDPVSFWSLGNSLLVLGIASFFAYFKSEWEHIKLYFEIMLMWDFGSILMDIAIVVVITLPEVWVFQMILNFVLLIFNLVIGLYCYFKQRS
;
A
#
# COMPACT_ATOMS: atom_id res chain seq x y z
N MET A 1 2.16 21.61 -19.00
CA MET A 1 1.77 20.64 -17.98
C MET A 1 1.74 19.24 -18.57
N THR A 2 2.18 18.25 -17.82
CA THR A 2 2.35 16.88 -18.31
C THR A 2 1.08 16.06 -18.11
N GLU A 3 0.59 15.45 -19.17
CA GLU A 3 -0.55 14.55 -19.09
C GLU A 3 -0.17 13.27 -18.34
N ILE A 4 -1.12 12.74 -17.57
CA ILE A 4 -0.93 11.47 -16.86
C ILE A 4 -1.02 10.32 -17.87
N LYS A 5 0.05 9.56 -18.00
CA LYS A 5 0.12 8.41 -18.91
C LYS A 5 -0.87 7.32 -18.51
N LYS A 6 -1.36 6.56 -19.49
CA LYS A 6 -2.35 5.50 -19.29
C LYS A 6 -1.90 4.48 -18.25
N LEU A 7 -0.64 4.04 -18.30
CA LEU A 7 -0.12 3.08 -17.31
C LEU A 7 -0.15 3.64 -15.90
N THR A 8 0.24 4.91 -15.73
CA THR A 8 0.19 5.58 -14.43
C THR A 8 -1.25 5.62 -13.88
N LYS A 9 -2.23 5.92 -14.74
CA LYS A 9 -3.64 5.87 -14.34
C LYS A 9 -4.10 4.48 -13.90
N ILE A 10 -3.66 3.44 -14.61
CA ILE A 10 -3.98 2.05 -14.24
C ILE A 10 -3.39 1.72 -12.87
N VAL A 11 -2.14 2.11 -12.60
CA VAL A 11 -1.50 1.89 -11.31
C VAL A 11 -2.20 2.66 -10.18
N ILE A 12 -2.59 3.91 -10.42
CA ILE A 12 -3.35 4.71 -9.45
C ILE A 12 -4.69 4.02 -9.13
N LEU A 13 -5.40 3.54 -10.14
CA LEU A 13 -6.65 2.81 -9.93
C LEU A 13 -6.43 1.52 -9.13
N TYR A 14 -5.37 0.79 -9.45
CA TYR A 14 -4.97 -0.40 -8.70
C TYR A 14 -4.70 -0.07 -7.23
N TYR A 15 -3.94 0.99 -6.94
CA TYR A 15 -3.69 1.45 -5.57
C TYR A 15 -4.98 1.82 -4.84
N GLY A 16 -5.92 2.46 -5.53
CA GLY A 16 -7.22 2.81 -4.96
C GLY A 16 -8.04 1.59 -4.58
N ILE A 17 -8.18 0.64 -5.50
CA ILE A 17 -8.95 -0.59 -5.28
C ILE A 17 -8.29 -1.43 -4.19
N ALA A 18 -6.98 -1.66 -4.27
CA ALA A 18 -6.25 -2.44 -3.28
C ALA A 18 -6.31 -1.78 -1.89
N GLY A 19 -6.10 -0.47 -1.81
CA GLY A 19 -6.15 0.27 -0.56
C GLY A 19 -7.50 0.17 0.14
N VAL A 20 -8.60 0.38 -0.58
CA VAL A 20 -9.95 0.29 -0.03
C VAL A 20 -10.29 -1.16 0.34
N LEU A 21 -9.92 -2.13 -0.49
CA LEU A 21 -10.17 -3.54 -0.22
C LEU A 21 -9.45 -4.02 1.06
N PHE A 22 -8.16 -3.73 1.20
CA PHE A 22 -7.41 -4.09 2.39
C PHE A 22 -7.86 -3.31 3.62
N ALA A 23 -8.24 -2.03 3.46
CA ALA A 23 -8.82 -1.26 4.55
C ALA A 23 -10.11 -1.91 5.07
N PHE A 24 -10.97 -2.36 4.18
CA PHE A 24 -12.19 -3.06 4.54
C PHE A 24 -11.89 -4.35 5.31
N ILE A 25 -10.91 -5.14 4.85
CA ILE A 25 -10.50 -6.37 5.53
C ILE A 25 -10.01 -6.06 6.95
N TYR A 26 -9.14 -5.07 7.12
CA TYR A 26 -8.59 -4.72 8.43
C TYR A 26 -9.62 -4.11 9.39
N LEU A 27 -10.59 -3.34 8.89
CA LEU A 27 -11.58 -2.65 9.71
C LEU A 27 -12.77 -3.53 10.06
N VAL A 28 -13.21 -4.40 9.14
CA VAL A 28 -14.42 -5.22 9.30
C VAL A 28 -14.08 -6.65 9.72
N PHE A 29 -13.07 -7.25 9.11
CA PHE A 29 -12.62 -8.61 9.40
C PHE A 29 -11.41 -8.65 10.34
N THR A 30 -11.39 -7.79 11.36
CA THR A 30 -10.28 -7.65 12.31
C THR A 30 -9.94 -8.97 13.00
N ASN A 31 -10.95 -9.74 13.42
CA ASN A 31 -10.74 -11.03 14.09
C ASN A 31 -10.03 -12.05 13.20
N PHE A 32 -10.33 -12.06 11.90
CA PHE A 32 -9.64 -12.90 10.94
C PHE A 32 -8.16 -12.50 10.85
N GLN A 33 -7.87 -11.22 10.80
CA GLN A 33 -6.49 -10.70 10.74
C GLN A 33 -5.73 -11.02 12.02
N LEU A 34 -6.35 -10.86 13.19
CA LEU A 34 -5.73 -11.21 14.46
C LEU A 34 -5.33 -12.70 14.54
N SER A 35 -6.04 -13.58 13.85
CA SER A 35 -5.71 -15.01 13.80
C SER A 35 -4.53 -15.33 12.87
N THR A 36 -4.20 -14.44 11.94
CA THR A 36 -3.17 -14.66 10.89
C THR A 36 -1.88 -13.87 11.07
N TRP A 37 -1.87 -12.87 11.96
CA TRP A 37 -0.73 -11.99 12.19
C TRP A 37 -0.22 -12.10 13.64
N PRO A 38 1.06 -11.76 13.88
CA PRO A 38 1.66 -11.81 15.20
C PRO A 38 1.21 -10.70 16.17
N TYR A 39 0.20 -9.93 15.79
CA TYR A 39 -0.31 -8.81 16.59
C TYR A 39 -1.64 -9.18 17.21
N ASP A 40 -1.73 -9.06 18.53
CA ASP A 40 -2.99 -9.29 19.27
C ASP A 40 -3.79 -8.00 19.48
N ASP A 41 -3.29 -6.88 18.98
CA ASP A 41 -3.87 -5.56 19.22
C ASP A 41 -4.78 -5.15 18.05
N PRO A 42 -6.11 -5.11 18.22
CA PRO A 42 -7.03 -4.67 17.19
C PRO A 42 -6.85 -3.20 16.80
N VAL A 43 -6.35 -2.36 17.71
CA VAL A 43 -6.13 -0.92 17.44
C VAL A 43 -5.07 -0.73 16.35
N SER A 44 -4.03 -1.55 16.34
CA SER A 44 -3.00 -1.52 15.29
C SER A 44 -3.60 -1.83 13.91
N PHE A 45 -4.48 -2.83 13.81
CA PHE A 45 -5.18 -3.15 12.56
C PHE A 45 -6.14 -2.05 12.14
N TRP A 46 -6.85 -1.44 13.07
CA TRP A 46 -7.75 -0.32 12.76
C TRP A 46 -6.98 0.90 12.29
N SER A 47 -5.84 1.20 12.91
CA SER A 47 -4.95 2.29 12.48
C SER A 47 -4.41 2.06 11.08
N LEU A 48 -3.94 0.84 10.78
CA LEU A 48 -3.48 0.45 9.45
C LEU A 48 -4.62 0.52 8.44
N GLY A 49 -5.79 0.00 8.78
CA GLY A 49 -6.99 0.05 7.94
C GLY A 49 -7.41 1.48 7.62
N ASN A 50 -7.40 2.37 8.61
CA ASN A 50 -7.69 3.78 8.39
C ASN A 50 -6.69 4.44 7.44
N SER A 51 -5.39 4.17 7.61
CA SER A 51 -4.35 4.68 6.71
C SER A 51 -4.54 4.20 5.27
N LEU A 52 -4.84 2.92 5.08
CA LEU A 52 -5.11 2.33 3.77
C LEU A 52 -6.39 2.90 3.15
N LEU A 53 -7.42 3.17 3.94
CA LEU A 53 -8.66 3.79 3.46
C LEU A 53 -8.40 5.20 2.95
N VAL A 54 -7.67 6.01 3.70
CA VAL A 54 -7.33 7.39 3.31
C VAL A 54 -6.49 7.39 2.03
N LEU A 55 -5.46 6.53 1.95
CA LEU A 55 -4.62 6.41 0.76
C LEU A 55 -5.41 5.88 -0.45
N GLY A 56 -6.32 4.93 -0.24
CA GLY A 56 -7.17 4.39 -1.29
C GLY A 56 -8.13 5.44 -1.84
N ILE A 57 -8.77 6.22 -0.97
CA ILE A 57 -9.66 7.32 -1.39
C ILE A 57 -8.85 8.41 -2.13
N ALA A 58 -7.67 8.77 -1.62
CA ALA A 58 -6.79 9.72 -2.29
C ALA A 58 -6.39 9.24 -3.69
N SER A 59 -6.19 7.93 -3.88
CA SER A 59 -5.92 7.32 -5.18
C SER A 59 -7.08 7.51 -6.15
N PHE A 60 -8.32 7.34 -5.70
CA PHE A 60 -9.48 7.60 -6.56
C PHE A 60 -9.58 9.08 -6.96
N PHE A 61 -9.32 10.02 -6.05
CA PHE A 61 -9.26 11.44 -6.40
C PHE A 61 -8.16 11.72 -7.42
N ALA A 62 -6.97 11.13 -7.24
CA ALA A 62 -5.86 11.27 -8.18
C ALA A 62 -6.19 10.69 -9.57
N TYR A 63 -6.93 9.58 -9.63
CA TYR A 63 -7.33 8.94 -10.87
C TYR A 63 -8.12 9.88 -11.81
N PHE A 64 -8.96 10.74 -11.23
CA PHE A 64 -9.77 11.68 -12.00
C PHE A 64 -9.04 12.96 -12.42
N LYS A 65 -7.78 13.15 -11.99
CA LYS A 65 -6.97 14.27 -12.49
C LYS A 65 -6.38 13.94 -13.86
N SER A 66 -6.14 14.98 -14.65
CA SER A 66 -5.55 14.83 -15.98
C SER A 66 -4.06 15.16 -16.04
N GLU A 67 -3.57 15.95 -15.10
CA GLU A 67 -2.22 16.49 -15.12
C GLU A 67 -1.36 15.92 -14.01
N TRP A 68 -0.14 15.52 -14.37
CA TRP A 68 0.83 14.91 -13.45
C TRP A 68 1.16 15.80 -12.26
N GLU A 69 1.33 17.09 -12.53
CA GLU A 69 1.71 18.06 -11.50
C GLU A 69 0.71 18.13 -10.34
N HIS A 70 -0.57 17.84 -10.62
CA HIS A 70 -1.63 17.83 -9.60
C HIS A 70 -1.60 16.61 -8.70
N ILE A 71 -0.96 15.53 -9.13
CA ILE A 71 -0.93 14.27 -8.38
C ILE A 71 0.47 13.81 -7.99
N LYS A 72 1.50 14.55 -8.38
CA LYS A 72 2.88 14.15 -8.14
C LYS A 72 3.15 13.92 -6.65
N LEU A 73 2.72 14.84 -5.81
CA LEU A 73 2.90 14.71 -4.35
C LEU A 73 2.18 13.48 -3.78
N TYR A 74 0.94 13.25 -4.23
CA TYR A 74 0.21 12.03 -3.85
C TYR A 74 1.03 10.78 -4.20
N PHE A 75 1.57 10.73 -5.43
CA PHE A 75 2.32 9.57 -5.91
C PHE A 75 3.61 9.37 -5.12
N GLU A 76 4.30 10.45 -4.78
CA GLU A 76 5.50 10.42 -3.93
C GLU A 76 5.18 9.90 -2.52
N ILE A 77 4.05 10.32 -1.94
CA ILE A 77 3.57 9.82 -0.64
C ILE A 77 3.29 8.32 -0.71
N MET A 78 2.66 7.84 -1.77
CA MET A 78 2.41 6.40 -1.96
C MET A 78 3.70 5.59 -2.03
N LEU A 79 4.70 6.08 -2.76
CA LEU A 79 6.02 5.43 -2.84
C LEU A 79 6.72 5.40 -1.49
N MET A 80 6.66 6.48 -0.74
CA MET A 80 7.25 6.54 0.60
C MET A 80 6.54 5.59 1.56
N TRP A 81 5.22 5.48 1.46
CA TRP A 81 4.43 4.56 2.28
C TRP A 81 4.80 3.10 1.99
N ASP A 82 4.91 2.73 0.71
CA ASP A 82 5.33 1.38 0.30
C ASP A 82 6.74 1.07 0.81
N PHE A 83 7.68 1.99 0.64
CA PHE A 83 9.06 1.82 1.09
C PHE A 83 9.14 1.70 2.62
N GLY A 84 8.44 2.56 3.35
CA GLY A 84 8.37 2.51 4.81
C GLY A 84 7.75 1.20 5.32
N SER A 85 6.73 0.70 4.64
CA SER A 85 6.09 -0.58 4.97
C SER A 85 7.03 -1.76 4.75
N ILE A 86 7.85 -1.75 3.71
CA ILE A 86 8.89 -2.76 3.48
C ILE A 86 9.92 -2.74 4.61
N LEU A 87 10.38 -1.56 5.03
CA LEU A 87 11.31 -1.42 6.15
C LEU A 87 10.71 -1.93 7.46
N MET A 88 9.42 -1.67 7.70
CA MET A 88 8.70 -2.21 8.85
C MET A 88 8.66 -3.74 8.83
N ASP A 89 8.35 -4.34 7.70
CA ASP A 89 8.31 -5.79 7.56
C ASP A 89 9.68 -6.42 7.84
N ILE A 90 10.75 -5.81 7.35
CA ILE A 90 12.12 -6.25 7.64
C ILE A 90 12.40 -6.16 9.15
N ALA A 91 12.05 -5.06 9.77
CA ALA A 91 12.24 -4.86 11.21
C ALA A 91 11.47 -5.90 12.03
N ILE A 92 10.24 -6.21 11.66
CA ILE A 92 9.44 -7.25 12.32
C ILE A 92 10.12 -8.61 12.22
N VAL A 93 10.57 -9.01 11.06
CA VAL A 93 11.23 -10.31 10.86
C VAL A 93 12.55 -10.41 11.64
N VAL A 94 13.29 -9.30 11.75
CA VAL A 94 14.57 -9.27 12.49
C VAL A 94 14.36 -9.29 14.01
N VAL A 95 13.34 -8.61 14.51
CA VAL A 95 13.13 -8.41 15.96
C VAL A 95 12.23 -9.48 16.56
N ILE A 96 11.24 -9.98 15.80
CA ILE A 96 10.22 -10.91 16.30
C ILE A 96 10.43 -12.28 15.67
N THR A 97 10.50 -13.34 16.51
CA THR A 97 10.47 -14.71 16.02
C THR A 97 9.05 -15.06 15.61
N LEU A 98 8.84 -15.27 14.30
CA LEU A 98 7.53 -15.54 13.75
C LEU A 98 7.22 -17.04 13.78
N PRO A 99 6.03 -17.47 14.24
CA PRO A 99 5.54 -18.82 14.01
C PRO A 99 5.42 -19.12 12.50
N GLU A 100 5.58 -20.39 12.12
CA GLU A 100 5.56 -20.82 10.71
C GLU A 100 4.29 -20.35 9.97
N VAL A 101 3.16 -20.35 10.63
CA VAL A 101 1.87 -19.89 10.05
C VAL A 101 1.95 -18.44 9.56
N TRP A 102 2.74 -17.62 10.23
CA TRP A 102 2.85 -16.20 9.88
C TRP A 102 3.95 -15.91 8.88
N VAL A 103 4.95 -16.79 8.76
CA VAL A 103 6.06 -16.62 7.80
C VAL A 103 5.53 -16.51 6.36
N PHE A 104 4.61 -17.39 5.98
CA PHE A 104 3.99 -17.37 4.64
C PHE A 104 3.24 -16.05 4.39
N GLN A 105 2.48 -15.59 5.36
CA GLN A 105 1.74 -14.33 5.28
C GLN A 105 2.69 -13.13 5.12
N MET A 106 3.79 -13.12 5.87
CA MET A 106 4.80 -12.07 5.76
C MET A 106 5.49 -12.07 4.41
N ILE A 107 5.81 -13.25 3.86
CA ILE A 107 6.41 -13.37 2.52
C ILE A 107 5.47 -12.80 1.47
N LEU A 108 4.18 -13.17 1.51
CA LEU A 108 3.17 -12.64 0.57
C LEU A 108 3.06 -11.12 0.66
N ASN A 109 3.00 -10.58 1.87
CA ASN A 109 2.92 -9.14 2.09
C ASN A 109 4.16 -8.42 1.55
N PHE A 110 5.33 -8.96 1.83
CA PHE A 110 6.61 -8.41 1.37
C PHE A 110 6.70 -8.40 -0.16
N VAL A 111 6.34 -9.50 -0.81
CA VAL A 111 6.33 -9.60 -2.28
C VAL A 111 5.36 -8.59 -2.89
N LEU A 112 4.17 -8.45 -2.31
CA LEU A 112 3.17 -7.49 -2.77
C LEU A 112 3.67 -6.04 -2.64
N LEU A 113 4.29 -5.70 -1.52
CA LEU A 113 4.85 -4.36 -1.29
C LEU A 113 5.99 -4.05 -2.26
N ILE A 114 6.89 -5.00 -2.51
CA ILE A 114 7.97 -4.84 -3.48
C ILE A 114 7.39 -4.63 -4.88
N PHE A 115 6.40 -5.42 -5.27
CA PHE A 115 5.71 -5.25 -6.56
C PHE A 115 5.10 -3.86 -6.68
N ASN A 116 4.40 -3.39 -5.65
CA ASN A 116 3.79 -2.06 -5.62
C ASN A 116 4.84 -0.96 -5.76
N LEU A 117 5.94 -1.08 -5.03
CA LEU A 117 7.03 -0.11 -5.09
C LEU A 117 7.70 -0.08 -6.47
N VAL A 118 8.03 -1.23 -7.03
CA VAL A 118 8.69 -1.33 -8.34
C VAL A 118 7.82 -0.75 -9.45
N ILE A 119 6.54 -1.13 -9.52
CA ILE A 119 5.63 -0.61 -10.55
C ILE A 119 5.38 0.88 -10.35
N GLY A 120 5.29 1.34 -9.11
CA GLY A 120 5.14 2.75 -8.79
C GLY A 120 6.36 3.56 -9.20
N LEU A 121 7.56 3.10 -8.88
CA LEU A 121 8.81 3.75 -9.31
C LEU A 121 8.95 3.79 -10.82
N TYR A 122 8.62 2.69 -11.49
CA TYR A 122 8.62 2.66 -12.96
C TYR A 122 7.70 3.74 -13.54
N CYS A 123 6.47 3.83 -13.04
CA CYS A 123 5.52 4.85 -13.49
C CYS A 123 6.01 6.26 -13.17
N TYR A 124 6.60 6.47 -12.00
CA TYR A 124 7.11 7.78 -11.59
C TYR A 124 8.21 8.27 -12.54
N PHE A 125 9.20 7.44 -12.83
CA PHE A 125 10.28 7.80 -13.74
C PHE A 125 9.80 7.92 -15.19
N LYS A 126 8.90 7.06 -15.62
CA LYS A 126 8.30 7.12 -16.96
C LYS A 126 7.48 8.39 -17.15
N GLN A 127 6.82 8.85 -16.10
CA GLN A 127 6.02 10.07 -16.13
C GLN A 127 6.89 11.33 -16.27
N ARG A 128 8.10 11.30 -15.71
CA ARG A 128 9.05 12.41 -15.79
C ARG A 128 9.72 12.53 -17.16
N SER A 129 9.78 11.48 -17.91
CA SER A 129 10.33 11.48 -19.29
C SER A 129 9.23 11.74 -20.36
#